data_cf42d975c7eb0be4f34497f03529e897
#
_entry.id   cf42d975c7eb0be4f34497f03529e897
#
_cell.length_a   1.000
_cell.length_b   1.000
_cell.length_c   1.000
_cell.angle_alpha   90.00
_cell.angle_beta   90.00
_cell.angle_gamma   90.00
#
_symmetry.space_group_name_H-M   'P 1'
#
loop_
_entity.id
_entity.type
_entity.pdbx_description
1 polymer ?
#
loop_
_entity_poly.entity_id
_entity_poly.type
_entity_poly.pdbx_seq_one_letter_code
_entity_poly.pdbx_strand_id
1 'polypeptide(L)'
;MFAGLTSRHLRAPAKIAAVALTLLLGACASTAPPPQARLGLKLAPATLGASISVQQHLKVERNGRIDELDVALQVEPDAIDVVGLAFGQRVLTLRYDGKELTSWRHVMLPSQVRAEDVLEDMQLTLWPAEAIAATLPAGWRVAEQGSKRTLYLADEPIMEIAYSGTPRWSGTVVLENLRYHYKLTIQFAPET
;
A
#
# COMPACT_ATOMS: atom_id res chain seq x y z
N MET A 1 -62.20 48.74 53.06
CA MET A 1 -62.49 47.29 53.05
C MET A 1 -61.57 46.66 52.06
N PHE A 2 -60.72 45.82 52.53
CA PHE A 2 -59.53 45.40 51.80
C PHE A 2 -59.80 44.15 50.94
N ALA A 3 -59.42 44.18 49.68
CA ALA A 3 -59.39 43.02 48.78
C ALA A 3 -57.95 42.66 48.50
N GLY A 4 -57.53 41.46 48.89
CA GLY A 4 -56.18 40.96 48.73
C GLY A 4 -55.92 40.47 47.33
N LEU A 5 -54.77 40.91 46.77
CA LEU A 5 -54.21 40.36 45.52
C LEU A 5 -53.33 39.16 45.88
N THR A 6 -53.73 37.98 45.41
CA THR A 6 -52.89 36.78 45.44
C THR A 6 -52.10 36.71 44.12
N SER A 7 -50.80 36.93 44.20
CA SER A 7 -49.89 36.72 43.06
C SER A 7 -49.62 35.22 42.87
N ARG A 8 -50.01 34.67 41.74
CA ARG A 8 -49.68 33.33 41.30
C ARG A 8 -48.29 33.36 40.62
N HIS A 9 -47.30 32.83 41.28
CA HIS A 9 -46.01 32.53 40.66
C HIS A 9 -46.15 31.33 39.70
N LEU A 10 -46.05 31.57 38.39
CA LEU A 10 -45.85 30.53 37.39
C LEU A 10 -44.40 29.97 37.55
N ARG A 11 -44.30 28.82 38.11
CA ARG A 11 -43.05 28.04 38.05
C ARG A 11 -43.00 27.34 36.66
N ALA A 12 -42.19 27.82 35.75
CA ALA A 12 -41.86 27.16 34.51
C ALA A 12 -41.03 25.88 34.79
N PRO A 13 -41.27 24.76 34.11
CA PRO A 13 -40.60 23.50 34.38
C PRO A 13 -39.17 23.53 33.84
N ALA A 14 -38.21 23.66 34.72
CA ALA A 14 -36.77 23.58 34.48
C ALA A 14 -36.30 22.21 33.92
N LYS A 15 -37.23 21.27 33.72
CA LYS A 15 -36.90 19.91 33.24
C LYS A 15 -36.82 19.77 31.71
N ILE A 16 -37.33 20.71 30.92
CA ILE A 16 -37.34 20.64 29.47
C ILE A 16 -36.00 21.16 28.88
N ALA A 17 -35.32 22.07 29.56
CA ALA A 17 -34.04 22.61 29.12
C ALA A 17 -32.88 21.63 29.27
N ALA A 18 -32.96 20.67 30.20
CA ALA A 18 -31.88 19.70 30.42
C ALA A 18 -31.86 18.56 29.38
N VAL A 19 -32.99 18.22 28.75
CA VAL A 19 -33.09 17.15 27.73
C VAL A 19 -32.60 17.62 26.36
N ALA A 20 -32.73 18.91 26.03
CA ALA A 20 -32.27 19.46 24.76
C ALA A 20 -30.74 19.59 24.68
N LEU A 21 -30.04 19.72 25.82
CA LEU A 21 -28.58 19.88 25.86
C LEU A 21 -27.82 18.55 25.74
N THR A 22 -28.44 17.43 26.07
CA THR A 22 -27.82 16.11 25.97
C THR A 22 -27.84 15.53 24.53
N LEU A 23 -28.65 16.06 23.64
CA LEU A 23 -28.73 15.62 22.23
C LEU A 23 -27.68 16.25 21.29
N LEU A 24 -26.95 17.27 21.75
CA LEU A 24 -25.94 17.95 20.94
C LEU A 24 -24.50 17.40 21.13
N LEU A 25 -24.27 16.48 22.05
CA LEU A 25 -22.95 15.89 22.32
C LEU A 25 -22.66 14.60 21.52
N GLY A 26 -23.62 14.12 20.71
CA GLY A 26 -23.50 12.87 19.96
C GLY A 26 -22.95 12.99 18.54
N ALA A 27 -22.61 14.19 18.03
CA ALA A 27 -22.35 14.42 16.62
C ALA A 27 -20.88 14.54 16.22
N CYS A 28 -19.93 14.21 17.10
CA CYS A 28 -18.50 14.15 16.75
C CYS A 28 -17.96 12.73 16.90
N ALA A 29 -18.63 11.73 16.32
CA ALA A 29 -17.94 10.52 15.95
C ALA A 29 -17.08 10.87 14.72
N SER A 30 -15.86 11.35 14.94
CA SER A 30 -14.81 11.33 13.92
C SER A 30 -14.66 9.88 13.47
N THR A 31 -15.27 9.51 12.36
CA THR A 31 -14.90 8.29 11.65
C THR A 31 -13.47 8.51 11.19
N ALA A 32 -12.50 8.04 11.99
CA ALA A 32 -11.14 7.90 11.54
C ALA A 32 -11.20 7.16 10.19
N PRO A 33 -10.53 7.66 9.14
CA PRO A 33 -10.51 6.95 7.88
C PRO A 33 -10.05 5.52 8.16
N PRO A 34 -10.67 4.50 7.55
CA PRO A 34 -10.28 3.12 7.78
C PRO A 34 -8.77 3.00 7.56
N PRO A 35 -8.05 2.27 8.42
CA PRO A 35 -6.62 2.13 8.27
C PRO A 35 -6.35 1.66 6.84
N GLN A 36 -5.45 2.37 6.15
CA GLN A 36 -5.07 2.05 4.79
C GLN A 36 -4.25 0.75 4.82
N ALA A 37 -4.94 -0.38 4.91
CA ALA A 37 -4.30 -1.67 4.96
C ALA A 37 -3.62 -1.96 3.61
N ARG A 38 -2.34 -2.35 3.66
CA ARG A 38 -1.68 -3.02 2.55
C ARG A 38 -2.39 -4.35 2.29
N LEU A 39 -2.29 -4.82 1.05
CA LEU A 39 -2.89 -6.10 0.64
C LEU A 39 -2.26 -7.28 1.39
N GLY A 40 -0.97 -7.16 1.74
CA GLY A 40 -0.21 -8.20 2.43
C GLY A 40 0.07 -9.41 1.54
N LEU A 41 0.21 -9.19 0.24
CA LEU A 41 0.42 -10.23 -0.76
C LEU A 41 1.70 -11.03 -0.47
N LYS A 42 1.57 -12.36 -0.47
CA LYS A 42 2.67 -13.31 -0.27
C LYS A 42 2.46 -14.54 -1.16
N LEU A 43 2.72 -14.38 -2.46
CA LEU A 43 2.63 -15.47 -3.42
C LEU A 43 3.84 -16.40 -3.29
N ALA A 44 3.62 -17.70 -3.45
CA ALA A 44 4.72 -18.65 -3.51
C ALA A 44 5.66 -18.29 -4.69
N PRO A 45 6.99 -18.34 -4.52
CA PRO A 45 7.93 -17.98 -5.58
C PRO A 45 7.68 -18.73 -6.89
N ALA A 46 7.39 -20.03 -6.83
CA ALA A 46 7.08 -20.88 -7.98
C ALA A 46 5.93 -20.37 -8.86
N THR A 47 5.00 -19.56 -8.31
CA THR A 47 3.87 -19.03 -9.08
C THR A 47 4.24 -17.90 -10.04
N LEU A 48 5.49 -17.43 -10.03
CA LEU A 48 6.04 -16.59 -11.10
C LEU A 48 6.08 -17.35 -12.43
N GLY A 49 6.29 -18.66 -12.40
CA GLY A 49 6.36 -19.51 -13.58
C GLY A 49 7.70 -19.46 -14.32
N ALA A 50 8.70 -18.78 -13.78
CA ALA A 50 10.05 -18.65 -14.33
C ALA A 50 11.07 -18.46 -13.21
N SER A 51 12.32 -18.89 -13.44
CA SER A 51 13.47 -18.43 -12.65
C SER A 51 14.05 -17.19 -13.31
N ILE A 52 14.35 -16.16 -12.53
CA ILE A 52 14.93 -14.91 -13.01
C ILE A 52 16.11 -14.48 -12.13
N SER A 53 17.12 -13.88 -12.75
CA SER A 53 18.22 -13.22 -12.07
C SER A 53 18.51 -11.92 -12.81
N VAL A 54 18.11 -10.80 -12.23
CA VAL A 54 18.13 -9.50 -12.90
C VAL A 54 18.71 -8.42 -11.99
N GLN A 55 19.32 -7.43 -12.62
CA GLN A 55 19.72 -6.19 -11.95
C GLN A 55 18.76 -5.07 -12.38
N GLN A 56 18.46 -4.21 -11.43
CA GLN A 56 17.50 -3.12 -11.59
C GLN A 56 18.09 -1.84 -11.02
N HIS A 57 17.84 -0.73 -11.69
CA HIS A 57 17.97 0.59 -11.10
C HIS A 57 16.57 1.09 -10.72
N LEU A 58 16.37 1.40 -9.44
CA LEU A 58 15.10 1.88 -8.90
C LEU A 58 15.19 3.36 -8.59
N LYS A 59 14.17 4.10 -9.05
CA LYS A 59 13.90 5.48 -8.65
C LYS A 59 12.56 5.54 -7.94
N VAL A 60 12.57 5.97 -6.67
CA VAL A 60 11.38 6.10 -5.82
C VAL A 60 11.08 7.58 -5.62
N GLU A 61 9.90 8.01 -6.06
CA GLU A 61 9.42 9.39 -5.92
C GLU A 61 8.29 9.41 -4.88
N ARG A 62 8.48 10.13 -3.78
CA ARG A 62 7.48 10.23 -2.71
C ARG A 62 7.60 11.56 -1.96
N ASN A 63 6.49 12.26 -1.79
CA ASN A 63 6.44 13.53 -1.03
C ASN A 63 7.49 14.57 -1.48
N GLY A 64 7.73 14.67 -2.79
CA GLY A 64 8.73 15.57 -3.37
C GLY A 64 10.19 15.14 -3.18
N ARG A 65 10.44 13.98 -2.58
CA ARG A 65 11.77 13.36 -2.49
C ARG A 65 11.96 12.33 -3.58
N ILE A 66 13.21 12.20 -4.00
CA ILE A 66 13.67 11.17 -4.93
C ILE A 66 14.77 10.40 -4.22
N ASP A 67 14.60 9.09 -4.12
CA ASP A 67 15.60 8.16 -3.63
C ASP A 67 15.92 7.16 -4.75
N GLU A 68 17.20 6.86 -4.96
CA GLU A 68 17.65 5.93 -6.00
C GLU A 68 18.48 4.82 -5.38
N LEU A 69 18.32 3.60 -5.90
CA LEU A 69 19.09 2.44 -5.46
C LEU A 69 19.21 1.41 -6.58
N ASP A 70 20.28 0.65 -6.54
CA ASP A 70 20.45 -0.52 -7.40
C ASP A 70 19.98 -1.76 -6.65
N VAL A 71 19.33 -2.67 -7.36
CA VAL A 71 18.78 -3.90 -6.78
C VAL A 71 19.19 -5.10 -7.62
N ALA A 72 19.74 -6.11 -6.95
CA ALA A 72 19.84 -7.46 -7.48
C ALA A 72 18.62 -8.27 -7.01
N LEU A 73 17.88 -8.82 -7.95
CA LEU A 73 16.72 -9.67 -7.71
C LEU A 73 16.98 -11.05 -8.30
N GLN A 74 16.82 -12.08 -7.48
CA GLN A 74 16.78 -13.47 -7.91
C GLN A 74 15.47 -14.10 -7.45
N VAL A 75 14.77 -14.79 -8.36
CA VAL A 75 13.61 -15.59 -8.06
C VAL A 75 13.84 -16.98 -8.58
N GLU A 76 13.81 -17.93 -7.66
CA GLU A 76 13.81 -19.37 -7.92
C GLU A 76 12.49 -19.98 -7.45
N PRO A 77 12.13 -21.20 -7.86
CA PRO A 77 10.87 -21.80 -7.46
C PRO A 77 10.66 -21.92 -5.94
N ASP A 78 11.73 -21.95 -5.16
CA ASP A 78 11.73 -22.12 -3.71
C ASP A 78 12.03 -20.84 -2.93
N ALA A 79 12.54 -19.80 -3.59
CA ALA A 79 12.90 -18.56 -2.90
C ALA A 79 12.93 -17.31 -3.80
N ILE A 80 12.76 -16.16 -3.14
CA ILE A 80 13.01 -14.83 -3.67
C ILE A 80 14.13 -14.21 -2.84
N ASP A 81 15.18 -13.74 -3.49
CA ASP A 81 16.27 -13.01 -2.84
C ASP A 81 16.40 -11.61 -3.46
N VAL A 82 16.47 -10.61 -2.60
CA VAL A 82 16.62 -9.19 -2.98
C VAL A 82 17.77 -8.57 -2.22
N VAL A 83 18.66 -7.89 -2.93
CA VAL A 83 19.74 -7.08 -2.33
C VAL A 83 19.67 -5.68 -2.91
N GLY A 84 19.42 -4.69 -2.05
CA GLY A 84 19.40 -3.27 -2.42
C GLY A 84 20.70 -2.58 -2.01
N LEU A 85 21.26 -1.79 -2.93
CA LEU A 85 22.48 -1.01 -2.77
C LEU A 85 22.17 0.47 -2.99
N ALA A 86 22.63 1.34 -2.09
CA ALA A 86 22.61 2.78 -2.26
C ALA A 86 23.99 3.34 -1.95
N PHE A 87 24.51 4.22 -2.82
CA PHE A 87 25.87 4.75 -2.70
C PHE A 87 26.95 3.66 -2.55
N GLY A 88 26.78 2.53 -3.25
CA GLY A 88 27.70 1.39 -3.17
C GLY A 88 27.63 0.58 -1.87
N GLN A 89 26.73 0.92 -0.97
CA GLN A 89 26.53 0.20 0.30
C GLN A 89 25.24 -0.60 0.28
N ARG A 90 25.28 -1.80 0.87
CA ARG A 90 24.08 -2.60 1.06
C ARG A 90 23.16 -1.93 2.07
N VAL A 91 21.93 -1.62 1.64
CA VAL A 91 20.92 -0.96 2.47
C VAL A 91 19.71 -1.85 2.77
N LEU A 92 19.49 -2.90 1.98
CA LEU A 92 18.41 -3.85 2.15
C LEU A 92 18.86 -5.26 1.76
N THR A 93 18.47 -6.25 2.55
CA THR A 93 18.35 -7.64 2.08
C THR A 93 16.96 -8.15 2.43
N LEU A 94 16.41 -8.96 1.55
CA LEU A 94 15.14 -9.63 1.75
C LEU A 94 15.25 -11.04 1.18
N ARG A 95 14.78 -12.03 1.92
CA ARG A 95 14.59 -13.39 1.45
C ARG A 95 13.21 -13.87 1.82
N TYR A 96 12.50 -14.45 0.87
CA TYR A 96 11.18 -15.05 1.07
C TYR A 96 11.16 -16.44 0.45
N ASP A 97 10.88 -17.48 1.25
CA ASP A 97 10.87 -18.89 0.84
C ASP A 97 9.47 -19.46 0.56
N GLY A 98 8.48 -18.57 0.41
CA GLY A 98 7.07 -18.96 0.24
C GLY A 98 6.32 -19.12 1.57
N LYS A 99 7.01 -19.04 2.71
CA LYS A 99 6.43 -19.15 4.07
C LYS A 99 6.92 -18.03 4.97
N GLU A 100 8.23 -17.88 5.08
CA GLU A 100 8.89 -16.91 5.95
C GLU A 100 9.55 -15.82 5.13
N LEU A 101 9.36 -14.57 5.58
CA LEU A 101 10.03 -13.39 5.06
C LEU A 101 11.07 -12.95 6.08
N THR A 102 12.35 -13.08 5.72
CA THR A 102 13.47 -12.55 6.50
C THR A 102 14.03 -11.32 5.83
N SER A 103 14.46 -10.34 6.60
CA SER A 103 15.04 -9.12 6.05
C SER A 103 16.03 -8.46 6.99
N TRP A 104 16.96 -7.72 6.39
CA TRP A 104 17.83 -6.79 7.08
C TRP A 104 17.78 -5.43 6.38
N ARG A 105 17.76 -4.37 7.15
CA ARG A 105 17.68 -3.00 6.69
C ARG A 105 18.70 -2.11 7.35
N HIS A 106 19.43 -1.34 6.57
CA HIS A 106 20.36 -0.33 7.08
C HIS A 106 19.58 0.88 7.62
N VAL A 107 20.15 1.56 8.62
CA VAL A 107 19.52 2.74 9.25
C VAL A 107 19.31 3.91 8.27
N MET A 108 20.08 3.98 7.19
CA MET A 108 19.93 5.01 6.15
C MET A 108 18.64 4.83 5.32
N LEU A 109 18.10 3.62 5.26
CA LEU A 109 16.86 3.39 4.54
C LEU A 109 15.67 3.97 5.34
N PRO A 110 14.82 4.80 4.75
CA PRO A 110 13.66 5.38 5.44
C PRO A 110 12.83 4.33 6.17
N SER A 111 12.35 4.65 7.38
CA SER A 111 11.59 3.70 8.22
C SER A 111 10.31 3.19 7.57
N GLN A 112 9.77 3.94 6.61
CA GLN A 112 8.58 3.59 5.84
C GLN A 112 8.81 2.46 4.82
N VAL A 113 10.09 2.16 4.48
CA VAL A 113 10.42 1.04 3.59
C VAL A 113 10.41 -0.24 4.40
N ARG A 114 9.36 -1.02 4.27
CA ARG A 114 9.17 -2.30 4.94
C ARG A 114 9.41 -3.44 3.95
N ALA A 115 9.99 -4.53 4.42
CA ALA A 115 10.26 -5.69 3.57
C ALA A 115 8.99 -6.29 2.97
N GLU A 116 7.90 -6.30 3.76
CA GLU A 116 6.59 -6.78 3.30
C GLU A 116 6.04 -5.96 2.14
N ASP A 117 6.22 -4.63 2.20
CA ASP A 117 5.76 -3.72 1.16
C ASP A 117 6.60 -3.86 -0.12
N VAL A 118 7.91 -4.07 0.02
CA VAL A 118 8.82 -4.35 -1.11
C VAL A 118 8.44 -5.68 -1.78
N LEU A 119 8.18 -6.73 -0.99
CA LEU A 119 7.75 -8.02 -1.52
C LEU A 119 6.41 -7.89 -2.27
N GLU A 120 5.43 -7.20 -1.69
CA GLU A 120 4.11 -6.98 -2.30
C GLU A 120 4.23 -6.22 -3.62
N ASP A 121 4.92 -5.07 -3.65
CA ASP A 121 5.08 -4.26 -4.86
C ASP A 121 5.79 -5.05 -5.98
N MET A 122 6.82 -5.83 -5.62
CA MET A 122 7.52 -6.69 -6.56
C MET A 122 6.62 -7.79 -7.12
N GLN A 123 5.84 -8.46 -6.27
CA GLN A 123 4.93 -9.51 -6.71
C GLN A 123 3.78 -8.94 -7.55
N LEU A 124 3.21 -7.80 -7.17
CA LEU A 124 2.21 -7.10 -7.98
C LEU A 124 2.75 -6.67 -9.34
N THR A 125 4.05 -6.38 -9.43
CA THR A 125 4.71 -5.96 -10.67
C THR A 125 5.02 -7.14 -11.57
N LEU A 126 5.61 -8.22 -11.05
CA LEU A 126 6.24 -9.26 -11.87
C LEU A 126 5.37 -10.50 -12.08
N TRP A 127 4.54 -10.89 -11.09
CA TRP A 127 3.76 -12.13 -11.16
C TRP A 127 2.65 -12.06 -12.21
N PRO A 128 2.25 -13.22 -12.78
CA PRO A 128 1.09 -13.30 -13.66
C PRO A 128 -0.18 -12.79 -12.97
N ALA A 129 -1.04 -12.10 -13.74
CA ALA A 129 -2.29 -11.54 -13.18
C ALA A 129 -3.20 -12.63 -12.59
N GLU A 130 -3.18 -13.82 -13.17
CA GLU A 130 -3.96 -14.97 -12.72
C GLU A 130 -3.50 -15.45 -11.35
N ALA A 131 -2.18 -15.50 -11.10
CA ALA A 131 -1.61 -15.88 -9.81
C ALA A 131 -1.97 -14.84 -8.73
N ILE A 132 -1.92 -13.56 -9.08
CA ILE A 132 -2.35 -12.47 -8.18
C ILE A 132 -3.84 -12.59 -7.91
N ALA A 133 -4.68 -12.68 -8.94
CA ALA A 133 -6.13 -12.73 -8.81
C ALA A 133 -6.63 -13.86 -7.93
N ALA A 134 -5.96 -15.02 -7.98
CA ALA A 134 -6.31 -16.19 -7.17
C ALA A 134 -6.16 -15.98 -5.65
N THR A 135 -5.41 -14.95 -5.23
CA THR A 135 -5.12 -14.68 -3.81
C THR A 135 -5.72 -13.37 -3.30
N LEU A 136 -6.33 -12.58 -4.19
CA LEU A 136 -6.91 -11.29 -3.81
C LEU A 136 -8.09 -11.47 -2.85
N PRO A 137 -8.16 -10.69 -1.76
CA PRO A 137 -9.33 -10.66 -0.89
C PRO A 137 -10.58 -10.12 -1.60
N ALA A 138 -11.74 -10.37 -1.02
CA ALA A 138 -13.00 -9.81 -1.53
C ALA A 138 -12.92 -8.29 -1.69
N GLY A 139 -13.45 -7.79 -2.81
CA GLY A 139 -13.44 -6.38 -3.18
C GLY A 139 -12.18 -5.93 -3.92
N TRP A 140 -11.12 -6.74 -3.95
CA TRP A 140 -9.93 -6.46 -4.76
C TRP A 140 -10.01 -7.11 -6.13
N ARG A 141 -9.45 -6.46 -7.12
CA ARG A 141 -9.39 -6.95 -8.50
C ARG A 141 -8.13 -6.46 -9.19
N VAL A 142 -7.49 -7.33 -9.95
CA VAL A 142 -6.42 -6.98 -10.88
C VAL A 142 -6.94 -7.08 -12.31
N ALA A 143 -6.56 -6.12 -13.15
CA ALA A 143 -6.89 -6.11 -14.57
C ALA A 143 -5.65 -5.76 -15.40
N GLU A 144 -5.52 -6.38 -16.56
CA GLU A 144 -4.48 -6.06 -17.55
C GLU A 144 -5.11 -5.62 -18.86
N GLN A 145 -4.56 -4.58 -19.45
CA GLN A 145 -4.94 -4.08 -20.76
C GLN A 145 -3.69 -3.61 -21.52
N GLY A 146 -3.30 -4.37 -22.54
CA GLY A 146 -2.06 -4.13 -23.26
C GLY A 146 -0.85 -4.20 -22.34
N SER A 147 -0.06 -3.12 -22.32
CA SER A 147 1.13 -3.00 -21.46
C SER A 147 0.83 -2.36 -20.09
N LYS A 148 -0.40 -2.39 -19.63
CA LYS A 148 -0.80 -1.82 -18.34
C LYS A 148 -1.48 -2.85 -17.47
N ARG A 149 -1.19 -2.77 -16.17
CA ARG A 149 -1.88 -3.50 -15.10
C ARG A 149 -2.45 -2.50 -14.12
N THR A 150 -3.67 -2.71 -13.67
CA THR A 150 -4.30 -1.89 -12.63
C THR A 150 -4.85 -2.78 -11.53
N LEU A 151 -4.54 -2.43 -10.29
CA LEU A 151 -5.11 -3.02 -9.09
C LEU A 151 -6.23 -2.11 -8.58
N TYR A 152 -7.39 -2.70 -8.33
CA TYR A 152 -8.57 -2.00 -7.84
C TYR A 152 -8.98 -2.51 -6.46
N LEU A 153 -9.53 -1.61 -5.65
CA LEU A 153 -10.32 -1.94 -4.46
C LEU A 153 -11.75 -1.40 -4.69
N ALA A 154 -12.73 -2.27 -4.69
CA ALA A 154 -14.05 -2.00 -5.26
C ALA A 154 -13.89 -1.53 -6.72
N ASP A 155 -14.32 -0.35 -7.08
CA ASP A 155 -14.13 0.21 -8.42
C ASP A 155 -13.06 1.31 -8.50
N GLU A 156 -12.36 1.58 -7.38
CA GLU A 156 -11.31 2.60 -7.32
C GLU A 156 -9.95 2.02 -7.69
N PRO A 157 -9.21 2.63 -8.64
CA PRO A 157 -7.84 2.24 -8.92
C PRO A 157 -6.94 2.59 -7.73
N ILE A 158 -6.20 1.60 -7.23
CA ILE A 158 -5.28 1.74 -6.10
C ILE A 158 -3.83 1.84 -6.55
N MET A 159 -3.52 1.13 -7.63
CA MET A 159 -2.18 1.07 -8.20
C MET A 159 -2.26 0.87 -9.71
N GLU A 160 -1.42 1.59 -10.44
CA GLU A 160 -1.23 1.43 -11.87
C GLU A 160 0.21 1.04 -12.17
N ILE A 161 0.40 0.09 -13.09
CA ILE A 161 1.71 -0.39 -13.50
C ILE A 161 1.77 -0.40 -15.02
N ALA A 162 2.77 0.27 -15.58
CA ALA A 162 3.02 0.31 -17.02
C ALA A 162 4.36 -0.38 -17.34
N TYR A 163 4.35 -1.19 -18.39
CA TYR A 163 5.50 -1.96 -18.84
C TYR A 163 5.96 -1.49 -20.22
N SER A 164 7.27 -1.33 -20.43
CA SER A 164 7.83 -1.03 -21.75
C SER A 164 8.44 -2.25 -22.43
N GLY A 165 8.68 -3.34 -21.68
CA GLY A 165 9.35 -4.54 -22.17
C GLY A 165 8.51 -5.82 -22.04
N THR A 166 8.96 -6.87 -22.71
CA THR A 166 8.46 -8.23 -22.59
C THR A 166 9.69 -9.15 -22.59
N PRO A 167 9.86 -10.01 -21.55
CA PRO A 167 8.99 -10.24 -20.40
C PRO A 167 8.89 -9.03 -19.45
N ARG A 168 8.04 -9.10 -18.40
CA ARG A 168 7.81 -7.99 -17.42
C ARG A 168 9.06 -7.57 -16.66
N TRP A 169 10.07 -8.39 -16.60
CA TRP A 169 11.38 -8.11 -16.01
C TRP A 169 12.42 -7.65 -17.04
N SER A 170 11.98 -6.89 -18.04
CA SER A 170 12.83 -6.25 -19.05
C SER A 170 12.37 -4.81 -19.32
N GLY A 171 13.28 -3.99 -19.85
CA GLY A 171 12.99 -2.59 -20.16
C GLY A 171 12.73 -1.74 -18.93
N THR A 172 11.68 -0.93 -18.98
CA THR A 172 11.30 -0.04 -17.87
C THR A 172 9.88 -0.37 -17.39
N VAL A 173 9.71 -0.46 -16.09
CA VAL A 173 8.39 -0.55 -15.44
C VAL A 173 8.17 0.69 -14.59
N VAL A 174 6.98 1.27 -14.70
CA VAL A 174 6.54 2.39 -13.85
C VAL A 174 5.35 1.92 -13.04
N LEU A 175 5.50 1.88 -11.72
CA LEU A 175 4.45 1.61 -10.77
C LEU A 175 4.06 2.92 -10.08
N GLU A 176 2.79 3.29 -10.14
CA GLU A 176 2.23 4.42 -9.42
C GLU A 176 1.22 3.89 -8.38
N ASN A 177 1.54 4.08 -7.11
CA ASN A 177 0.64 3.74 -6.02
C ASN A 177 -0.19 4.97 -5.65
N LEU A 178 -1.43 4.98 -6.11
CA LEU A 178 -2.37 6.10 -5.96
C LEU A 178 -2.81 6.26 -4.50
N ARG A 179 -2.84 5.16 -3.75
CA ARG A 179 -3.29 5.15 -2.36
C ARG A 179 -2.23 5.66 -1.39
N TYR A 180 -0.95 5.29 -1.61
CA TYR A 180 0.16 5.68 -0.74
C TYR A 180 1.00 6.82 -1.33
N HIS A 181 0.60 7.35 -2.49
CA HIS A 181 1.18 8.51 -3.14
C HIS A 181 2.69 8.40 -3.35
N TYR A 182 3.12 7.31 -3.98
CA TYR A 182 4.50 7.17 -4.46
C TYR A 182 4.53 6.59 -5.87
N LYS A 183 5.60 6.89 -6.56
CA LYS A 183 5.92 6.36 -7.88
C LYS A 183 7.26 5.65 -7.82
N LEU A 184 7.30 4.46 -8.39
CA LEU A 184 8.49 3.65 -8.52
C LEU A 184 8.77 3.45 -10.01
N THR A 185 9.95 3.87 -10.46
CA THR A 185 10.46 3.57 -11.80
C THR A 185 11.55 2.52 -11.67
N ILE A 186 11.39 1.40 -12.36
CA ILE A 186 12.29 0.25 -12.35
C ILE A 186 12.89 0.13 -13.74
N GLN A 187 14.20 0.28 -13.84
CA GLN A 187 14.93 0.05 -15.09
C GLN A 187 15.71 -1.25 -14.96
N PHE A 188 15.39 -2.22 -15.80
CA PHE A 188 16.10 -3.49 -15.84
C PHE A 188 17.37 -3.33 -16.65
N ALA A 189 18.48 -3.87 -16.16
CA ALA A 189 19.72 -3.95 -16.92
C ALA A 189 19.48 -4.84 -18.15
N PRO A 190 20.09 -4.50 -19.32
CA PRO A 190 20.05 -5.38 -20.47
C PRO A 190 20.61 -6.76 -20.13
N GLU A 191 20.00 -7.82 -20.67
CA GLU A 191 20.58 -9.16 -20.61
C GLU A 191 21.91 -9.15 -21.39
N THR A 192 22.98 -9.59 -20.74
CA THR A 192 24.34 -9.69 -21.32
C THR A 192 24.57 -11.04 -21.97
#